data_55d2ff175239776c6a1a03902f67dc14
#
_entry.id   55d2ff175239776c6a1a03902f67dc14
#
_cell.length_a   1.000
_cell.length_b   1.000
_cell.length_c   1.000
_cell.angle_alpha   90.00
_cell.angle_beta   90.00
_cell.angle_gamma   90.00
#
_symmetry.space_group_name_H-M   'P 1'
#
loop_
_entity.id
_entity.type
_entity.pdbx_description
1 polymer ?
#
loop_
_entity_poly.entity_id
_entity_poly.type
_entity_poly.pdbx_seq_one_letter_code
_entity_poly.pdbx_strand_id
1 'polypeptide(L)'
;MGREGAASRVGMLFQHGALFSAFNVLDNVAFALREQGTLPADVVRDAALVKLQMVGLKPEHATRMPADLSGGMVKRVALARALIMDPPLLLLDEPTAGLDPSSADDFVALLRELHAALGLTVVMVTHDLDTLFALSTRVAVLADKKVIVTGTPHEVTRYPHPFIEHFFLGERGQRAMAPVHNAVTAKES
;
A
#
# COMPACT_ATOMS: atom_id res chain seq x y z
N MET A 1 -19.61 -10.17 -22.97
CA MET A 1 -18.23 -10.17 -22.46
C MET A 1 -18.19 -9.24 -21.27
N GLY A 2 -18.11 -9.82 -20.09
CA GLY A 2 -18.69 -9.33 -18.88
C GLY A 2 -17.76 -8.52 -17.97
N ARG A 3 -18.40 -7.88 -17.02
CA ARG A 3 -17.89 -7.13 -15.88
C ARG A 3 -16.96 -7.94 -14.93
N GLU A 4 -16.87 -9.27 -15.11
CA GLU A 4 -16.07 -10.18 -14.26
C GLU A 4 -14.55 -9.98 -14.41
N GLY A 5 -14.06 -9.57 -15.58
CA GLY A 5 -12.62 -9.35 -15.80
C GLY A 5 -12.05 -8.07 -15.18
N ALA A 6 -12.86 -7.10 -14.78
CA ALA A 6 -12.37 -5.83 -14.25
C ALA A 6 -12.09 -5.88 -12.74
N ALA A 7 -12.87 -6.62 -11.97
CA ALA A 7 -12.72 -6.73 -10.51
C ALA A 7 -11.44 -7.49 -10.11
N SER A 8 -10.99 -8.45 -10.93
CA SER A 8 -9.75 -9.19 -10.69
C SER A 8 -8.47 -8.41 -11.05
N ARG A 9 -8.59 -7.25 -11.70
CA ARG A 9 -7.45 -6.45 -12.17
C ARG A 9 -7.02 -5.35 -11.20
N VAL A 10 -7.75 -5.15 -10.13
CA VAL A 10 -7.49 -4.10 -9.14
C VAL A 10 -7.51 -4.69 -7.75
N GLY A 11 -6.40 -4.59 -7.04
CA GLY A 11 -6.32 -4.84 -5.59
C GLY A 11 -6.52 -3.53 -4.83
N MET A 12 -7.17 -3.59 -3.67
CA MET A 12 -7.41 -2.40 -2.86
C MET A 12 -7.12 -2.65 -1.38
N LEU A 13 -6.33 -1.75 -0.79
CA LEU A 13 -6.08 -1.68 0.65
C LEU A 13 -6.72 -0.41 1.18
N PHE A 14 -7.66 -0.58 2.12
CA PHE A 14 -8.35 0.50 2.80
C PHE A 14 -7.59 0.98 4.04
N GLN A 15 -7.80 2.21 4.45
CA GLN A 15 -7.12 2.87 5.56
C GLN A 15 -7.06 2.03 6.86
N HIS A 16 -8.15 1.35 7.24
CA HIS A 16 -8.21 0.49 8.43
C HIS A 16 -8.11 -1.01 8.12
N GLY A 17 -7.62 -1.38 6.92
CA GLY A 17 -7.54 -2.76 6.45
C GLY A 17 -8.89 -3.36 6.04
N ALA A 18 -9.99 -2.96 6.65
CA ALA A 18 -11.36 -3.43 6.38
C ALA A 18 -11.47 -4.97 6.33
N LEU A 19 -10.84 -5.67 7.28
CA LEU A 19 -10.95 -7.13 7.39
C LEU A 19 -12.36 -7.52 7.86
N PHE A 20 -12.83 -8.64 7.35
CA PHE A 20 -14.07 -9.25 7.82
C PHE A 20 -13.86 -9.81 9.23
N SER A 21 -14.51 -9.23 10.22
CA SER A 21 -14.34 -9.59 11.63
C SER A 21 -14.79 -11.02 11.98
N ALA A 22 -15.70 -11.59 11.17
CA ALA A 22 -16.19 -12.96 11.34
C ALA A 22 -15.27 -14.01 10.70
N PHE A 23 -14.23 -13.61 9.96
CA PHE A 23 -13.31 -14.49 9.27
C PHE A 23 -11.93 -14.45 9.93
N ASN A 24 -11.27 -15.60 10.02
CA ASN A 24 -9.86 -15.65 10.40
C ASN A 24 -8.98 -15.02 9.30
N VAL A 25 -7.67 -14.92 9.54
CA VAL A 25 -6.68 -14.36 8.61
C VAL A 25 -6.71 -15.06 7.25
N LEU A 26 -6.68 -16.39 7.26
CA LEU A 26 -6.67 -17.18 6.03
C LEU A 26 -7.95 -16.96 5.19
N ASP A 27 -9.10 -16.99 5.85
CA ASP A 27 -10.38 -16.79 5.18
C ASP A 27 -10.55 -15.38 4.64
N ASN A 28 -10.02 -14.37 5.33
CA ASN A 28 -9.97 -13.00 4.81
C ASN A 28 -9.18 -12.91 3.49
N VAL A 29 -8.02 -13.56 3.42
CA VAL A 29 -7.18 -13.53 2.22
C VAL A 29 -7.79 -14.38 1.11
N ALA A 30 -8.29 -15.57 1.42
CA ALA A 30 -8.84 -16.53 0.46
C ALA A 30 -10.18 -16.09 -0.14
N PHE A 31 -10.88 -15.13 0.47
CA PHE A 31 -12.27 -14.79 0.18
C PHE A 31 -12.55 -14.60 -1.32
N ALA A 32 -11.77 -13.75 -2.00
CA ALA A 32 -12.02 -13.44 -3.40
C ALA A 32 -11.84 -14.65 -4.34
N LEU A 33 -10.84 -15.50 -4.10
CA LEU A 33 -10.66 -16.74 -4.87
C LEU A 33 -11.75 -17.76 -4.60
N ARG A 34 -12.22 -17.85 -3.34
CA ARG A 34 -13.32 -18.75 -2.95
C ARG A 34 -14.62 -18.36 -3.63
N GLU A 35 -14.93 -17.05 -3.66
CA GLU A 35 -16.13 -16.52 -4.33
C GLU A 35 -16.13 -16.73 -5.84
N GLN A 36 -14.97 -16.80 -6.48
CA GLN A 36 -14.90 -17.18 -7.91
C GLN A 36 -15.35 -18.62 -8.17
N GLY A 37 -15.16 -19.53 -7.21
CA GLY A 37 -15.58 -20.92 -7.31
C GLY A 37 -14.91 -21.74 -8.43
N THR A 38 -13.78 -21.26 -8.98
CA THR A 38 -13.09 -21.89 -10.13
C THR A 38 -11.98 -22.84 -9.72
N LEU A 39 -11.50 -22.75 -8.47
CA LEU A 39 -10.37 -23.51 -7.95
C LEU A 39 -10.82 -24.46 -6.81
N PRO A 40 -10.14 -25.63 -6.67
CA PRO A 40 -10.32 -26.51 -5.52
C PRO A 40 -9.95 -25.81 -4.19
N ALA A 41 -10.59 -26.19 -3.10
CA ALA A 41 -10.44 -25.54 -1.80
C ALA A 41 -9.01 -25.62 -1.23
N ASP A 42 -8.28 -26.68 -1.47
CA ASP A 42 -6.88 -26.86 -1.10
C ASP A 42 -5.97 -25.90 -1.87
N VAL A 43 -6.19 -25.71 -3.16
CA VAL A 43 -5.45 -24.73 -4.00
C VAL A 43 -5.71 -23.30 -3.52
N VAL A 44 -6.96 -22.95 -3.21
CA VAL A 44 -7.32 -21.62 -2.67
C VAL A 44 -6.63 -21.38 -1.33
N ARG A 45 -6.60 -22.39 -0.45
CA ARG A 45 -5.91 -22.31 0.84
C ARG A 45 -4.41 -22.08 0.66
N ASP A 46 -3.78 -22.87 -0.20
CA ASP A 46 -2.34 -22.79 -0.43
C ASP A 46 -1.94 -21.46 -1.08
N ALA A 47 -2.73 -20.96 -2.03
CA ALA A 47 -2.55 -19.62 -2.60
C ALA A 47 -2.63 -18.52 -1.53
N ALA A 48 -3.59 -18.60 -0.62
CA ALA A 48 -3.72 -17.64 0.48
C ALA A 48 -2.53 -17.70 1.45
N LEU A 49 -2.02 -18.89 1.77
CA LEU A 49 -0.82 -19.06 2.60
C LEU A 49 0.42 -18.45 1.92
N VAL A 50 0.59 -18.62 0.61
CA VAL A 50 1.67 -17.99 -0.16
C VAL A 50 1.58 -16.46 -0.05
N LYS A 51 0.38 -15.87 -0.22
CA LYS A 51 0.21 -14.42 -0.09
C LYS A 51 0.50 -13.91 1.32
N LEU A 52 0.13 -14.68 2.36
CA LEU A 52 0.50 -14.35 3.75
C LEU A 52 2.02 -14.34 3.95
N GLN A 53 2.72 -15.33 3.42
CA GLN A 53 4.19 -15.37 3.49
C GLN A 53 4.83 -14.20 2.73
N MET A 54 4.31 -13.84 1.55
CA MET A 54 4.79 -12.69 0.76
C MET A 54 4.72 -11.36 1.53
N VAL A 55 3.75 -11.21 2.43
CA VAL A 55 3.64 -10.00 3.27
C VAL A 55 4.33 -10.18 4.65
N GLY A 56 5.16 -11.22 4.82
CA GLY A 56 5.94 -11.47 6.03
C GLY A 56 5.13 -12.04 7.20
N LEU A 57 3.97 -12.62 6.95
CA LEU A 57 3.18 -13.32 7.98
C LEU A 57 3.48 -14.82 7.94
N LYS A 58 3.66 -15.40 9.13
CA LYS A 58 3.92 -16.83 9.28
C LYS A 58 2.63 -17.66 9.15
N PRO A 59 2.70 -18.93 8.74
CA PRO A 59 1.53 -19.81 8.63
C PRO A 59 0.72 -19.95 9.94
N GLU A 60 1.38 -19.86 11.09
CA GLU A 60 0.75 -19.92 12.42
C GLU A 60 -0.24 -18.76 12.68
N HIS A 61 -0.14 -17.67 11.92
CA HIS A 61 -1.08 -16.54 12.00
C HIS A 61 -2.38 -16.79 11.23
N ALA A 62 -2.43 -17.81 10.36
CA ALA A 62 -3.55 -18.08 9.46
C ALA A 62 -4.89 -18.28 10.17
N THR A 63 -4.87 -18.87 11.37
CA THR A 63 -6.07 -19.17 12.16
C THR A 63 -6.47 -18.05 13.14
N ARG A 64 -5.67 -16.99 13.28
CA ARG A 64 -6.00 -15.86 14.16
C ARG A 64 -7.18 -15.08 13.63
N MET A 65 -7.93 -14.49 14.56
CA MET A 65 -9.01 -13.55 14.22
C MET A 65 -8.46 -12.13 14.09
N PRO A 66 -9.11 -11.25 13.32
CA PRO A 66 -8.67 -9.84 13.17
C PRO A 66 -8.49 -9.10 14.51
N ALA A 67 -9.30 -9.41 15.52
CA ALA A 67 -9.22 -8.82 16.84
C ALA A 67 -7.91 -9.18 17.61
N ASP A 68 -7.24 -10.25 17.22
CA ASP A 68 -6.01 -10.74 17.85
C ASP A 68 -4.74 -10.25 17.13
N LEU A 69 -4.89 -9.34 16.16
CA LEU A 69 -3.80 -8.83 15.35
C LEU A 69 -3.33 -7.44 15.82
N SER A 70 -2.01 -7.20 15.72
CA SER A 70 -1.50 -5.82 15.79
C SER A 70 -1.91 -5.01 14.57
N GLY A 71 -1.87 -3.67 14.66
CA GLY A 71 -2.20 -2.79 13.53
C GLY A 71 -1.37 -3.10 12.28
N GLY A 72 -0.06 -3.34 12.44
CA GLY A 72 0.81 -3.75 11.33
C GLY A 72 0.41 -5.10 10.72
N MET A 73 0.02 -6.07 11.53
CA MET A 73 -0.49 -7.35 11.04
C MET A 73 -1.81 -7.18 10.27
N VAL A 74 -2.73 -6.35 10.75
CA VAL A 74 -3.99 -6.05 10.05
C VAL A 74 -3.70 -5.49 8.64
N LYS A 75 -2.76 -4.54 8.52
CA LYS A 75 -2.34 -3.97 7.24
C LYS A 75 -1.73 -5.03 6.30
N ARG A 76 -0.86 -5.91 6.83
CA ARG A 76 -0.25 -7.01 6.08
C ARG A 76 -1.29 -8.01 5.58
N VAL A 77 -2.26 -8.42 6.39
CA VAL A 77 -3.37 -9.29 5.97
C VAL A 77 -4.22 -8.62 4.89
N ALA A 78 -4.54 -7.34 5.05
CA ALA A 78 -5.30 -6.58 4.06
C ALA A 78 -4.55 -6.45 2.73
N LEU A 79 -3.22 -6.29 2.77
CA LEU A 79 -2.36 -6.29 1.59
C LEU A 79 -2.34 -7.67 0.91
N ALA A 80 -2.18 -8.77 1.67
CA ALA A 80 -2.25 -10.12 1.13
C ALA A 80 -3.60 -10.41 0.45
N ARG A 81 -4.72 -9.94 1.06
CA ARG A 81 -6.06 -10.02 0.46
C ARG A 81 -6.16 -9.21 -0.84
N ALA A 82 -5.58 -8.01 -0.88
CA ALA A 82 -5.57 -7.19 -2.09
C ALA A 82 -4.77 -7.83 -3.23
N LEU A 83 -3.75 -8.64 -2.90
CA LEU A 83 -2.87 -9.30 -3.85
C LEU A 83 -3.32 -10.71 -4.26
N ILE A 84 -4.39 -11.27 -3.66
CA ILE A 84 -4.76 -12.69 -3.87
C ILE A 84 -5.11 -13.02 -5.31
N MET A 85 -5.61 -12.04 -6.06
CA MET A 85 -6.02 -12.19 -7.46
C MET A 85 -4.91 -11.79 -8.45
N ASP A 86 -3.68 -11.60 -8.00
CA ASP A 86 -2.53 -11.12 -8.80
C ASP A 86 -2.86 -9.88 -9.66
N PRO A 87 -3.42 -8.81 -9.06
CA PRO A 87 -3.84 -7.65 -9.82
C PRO A 87 -2.63 -6.86 -10.34
N PRO A 88 -2.66 -6.34 -11.58
CA PRO A 88 -1.62 -5.46 -12.09
C PRO A 88 -1.66 -4.04 -11.49
N LEU A 89 -2.78 -3.65 -10.86
CA LEU A 89 -2.98 -2.36 -10.22
C LEU A 89 -3.35 -2.54 -8.74
N LEU A 90 -2.61 -1.84 -7.87
CA LEU A 90 -2.87 -1.80 -6.44
C LEU A 90 -3.24 -0.37 -6.02
N LEU A 91 -4.41 -0.22 -5.42
CA LEU A 91 -4.87 1.04 -4.83
C LEU A 91 -4.65 1.00 -3.32
N LEU A 92 -3.97 2.00 -2.77
CA LEU A 92 -3.67 2.10 -1.34
C LEU A 92 -4.28 3.39 -0.78
N ASP A 93 -5.12 3.26 0.21
CA ASP A 93 -5.70 4.38 0.95
C ASP A 93 -5.05 4.46 2.32
N GLU A 94 -4.23 5.50 2.55
CA GLU A 94 -3.50 5.77 3.79
C GLU A 94 -2.81 4.50 4.35
N PRO A 95 -1.86 3.89 3.61
CA PRO A 95 -1.35 2.56 3.93
C PRO A 95 -0.61 2.49 5.26
N THR A 96 0.04 3.57 5.71
CA THR A 96 0.81 3.65 6.95
C THR A 96 0.04 4.27 8.12
N ALA A 97 -1.17 4.80 7.87
CA ALA A 97 -1.97 5.43 8.92
C ALA A 97 -2.27 4.50 10.10
N GLY A 98 -2.04 4.99 11.31
CA GLY A 98 -2.27 4.25 12.55
C GLY A 98 -1.18 3.25 12.93
N LEU A 99 -0.07 3.21 12.20
CA LEU A 99 1.12 2.45 12.55
C LEU A 99 2.08 3.30 13.40
N ASP A 100 2.81 2.65 14.28
CA ASP A 100 4.00 3.25 14.90
C ASP A 100 5.11 3.45 13.85
N PRO A 101 6.09 4.35 14.08
CA PRO A 101 7.10 4.67 13.08
C PRO A 101 7.86 3.46 12.54
N SER A 102 8.28 2.54 13.40
CA SER A 102 9.03 1.34 12.97
C SER A 102 8.17 0.42 12.11
N SER A 103 6.91 0.19 12.49
CA SER A 103 5.96 -0.59 11.70
C SER A 103 5.62 0.07 10.37
N ALA A 104 5.59 1.40 10.31
CA ALA A 104 5.38 2.16 9.07
C ALA A 104 6.57 1.98 8.12
N ASP A 105 7.80 2.12 8.60
CA ASP A 105 9.02 1.91 7.82
C ASP A 105 9.10 0.50 7.25
N ASP A 106 8.81 -0.52 8.08
CA ASP A 106 8.77 -1.93 7.67
C ASP A 106 7.69 -2.17 6.59
N PHE A 107 6.55 -1.48 6.70
CA PHE A 107 5.46 -1.61 5.72
C PHE A 107 5.80 -0.91 4.39
N VAL A 108 6.47 0.23 4.44
CA VAL A 108 7.00 0.94 3.27
C VAL A 108 8.05 0.10 2.55
N ALA A 109 8.99 -0.51 3.28
CA ALA A 109 9.99 -1.41 2.71
C ALA A 109 9.32 -2.61 2.01
N LEU A 110 8.34 -3.25 2.66
CA LEU A 110 7.56 -4.35 2.08
C LEU A 110 6.85 -3.94 0.78
N LEU A 111 6.20 -2.77 0.75
CA LEU A 111 5.53 -2.28 -0.46
C LEU A 111 6.50 -2.06 -1.61
N ARG A 112 7.71 -1.55 -1.34
CA ARG A 112 8.76 -1.35 -2.34
C ARG A 112 9.25 -2.68 -2.90
N GLU A 113 9.49 -3.67 -2.04
CA GLU A 113 9.91 -5.01 -2.46
C GLU A 113 8.85 -5.70 -3.34
N LEU A 114 7.58 -5.66 -2.92
CA LEU A 114 6.46 -6.23 -3.69
C LEU A 114 6.26 -5.52 -5.02
N HIS A 115 6.36 -4.18 -5.06
CA HIS A 115 6.30 -3.41 -6.30
C HIS A 115 7.37 -3.87 -7.29
N ALA A 116 8.62 -3.99 -6.83
CA ALA A 116 9.73 -4.41 -7.69
C ALA A 116 9.60 -5.88 -8.13
N ALA A 117 9.21 -6.79 -7.22
CA ALA A 117 9.13 -8.21 -7.50
C ALA A 117 7.95 -8.59 -8.43
N LEU A 118 6.82 -7.89 -8.30
CA LEU A 118 5.58 -8.22 -9.00
C LEU A 118 5.30 -7.32 -10.21
N GLY A 119 6.09 -6.25 -10.42
CA GLY A 119 5.86 -5.29 -11.51
C GLY A 119 4.52 -4.53 -11.39
N LEU A 120 4.07 -4.27 -10.15
CA LEU A 120 2.78 -3.64 -9.89
C LEU A 120 2.75 -2.17 -10.32
N THR A 121 1.62 -1.72 -10.84
CA THR A 121 1.28 -0.29 -10.81
C THR A 121 0.62 0.01 -9.47
N VAL A 122 1.16 0.99 -8.73
CA VAL A 122 0.61 1.40 -7.44
C VAL A 122 0.08 2.82 -7.51
N VAL A 123 -1.15 3.03 -7.07
CA VAL A 123 -1.73 4.35 -6.84
C VAL A 123 -2.04 4.47 -5.35
N MET A 124 -1.49 5.49 -4.72
CA MET A 124 -1.60 5.69 -3.27
C MET A 124 -2.18 7.06 -2.97
N VAL A 125 -3.11 7.12 -2.03
CA VAL A 125 -3.55 8.36 -1.39
C VAL A 125 -2.92 8.40 0.00
N THR A 126 -2.20 9.47 0.31
CA THR A 126 -1.61 9.67 1.63
C THR A 126 -1.37 11.15 1.93
N HIS A 127 -1.39 11.49 3.21
CA HIS A 127 -0.94 12.77 3.74
C HIS A 127 0.38 12.64 4.52
N ASP A 128 0.93 11.43 4.58
CA ASP A 128 2.22 11.15 5.19
C ASP A 128 3.35 11.41 4.18
N LEU A 129 4.17 12.42 4.48
CA LEU A 129 5.25 12.86 3.59
C LEU A 129 6.39 11.86 3.52
N ASP A 130 6.70 11.16 4.61
CA ASP A 130 7.77 10.15 4.63
C ASP A 130 7.42 8.99 3.68
N THR A 131 6.20 8.47 3.78
CA THR A 131 5.68 7.45 2.85
C THR A 131 5.62 7.96 1.41
N LEU A 132 5.17 9.21 1.21
CA LEU A 132 5.08 9.81 -0.12
C LEU A 132 6.46 9.89 -0.79
N PHE A 133 7.46 10.46 -0.13
CA PHE A 133 8.80 10.59 -0.70
C PHE A 133 9.51 9.24 -0.85
N ALA A 134 9.22 8.28 0.02
CA ALA A 134 9.83 6.95 -0.04
C ALA A 134 9.32 6.09 -1.21
N LEU A 135 8.05 6.22 -1.61
CA LEU A 135 7.41 5.30 -2.56
C LEU A 135 7.04 5.93 -3.90
N SER A 136 6.75 7.25 -3.95
CA SER A 136 6.18 7.82 -5.16
C SER A 136 7.22 8.18 -6.22
N THR A 137 6.93 7.82 -7.47
CA THR A 137 7.66 8.28 -8.65
C THR A 137 6.99 9.52 -9.27
N ARG A 138 5.67 9.65 -9.10
CA ARG A 138 4.86 10.80 -9.49
C ARG A 138 3.85 11.14 -8.42
N VAL A 139 3.58 12.43 -8.24
CA VAL A 139 2.63 12.98 -7.28
C VAL A 139 1.63 13.84 -8.02
N ALA A 140 0.35 13.69 -7.69
CA ALA A 140 -0.71 14.60 -8.05
C ALA A 140 -1.26 15.27 -6.79
N VAL A 141 -1.20 16.58 -6.70
CA VAL A 141 -1.69 17.31 -5.53
C VAL A 141 -3.11 17.82 -5.77
N LEU A 142 -3.99 17.41 -4.86
CA LEU A 142 -5.38 17.83 -4.84
C LEU A 142 -5.57 18.97 -3.84
N ALA A 143 -5.88 20.16 -4.33
CA ALA A 143 -6.27 21.31 -3.54
C ALA A 143 -7.33 22.11 -4.31
N ASP A 144 -8.11 22.93 -3.64
CA ASP A 144 -9.17 23.75 -4.24
C ASP A 144 -10.15 22.95 -5.13
N LYS A 145 -10.45 21.70 -4.71
CA LYS A 145 -11.34 20.74 -5.41
C LYS A 145 -10.86 20.33 -6.82
N LYS A 146 -9.57 20.46 -7.11
CA LYS A 146 -8.96 20.09 -8.39
C LYS A 146 -7.54 19.60 -8.20
N VAL A 147 -6.99 18.95 -9.21
CA VAL A 147 -5.56 18.68 -9.29
C VAL A 147 -4.86 19.97 -9.68
N ILE A 148 -4.03 20.51 -8.78
CA ILE A 148 -3.32 21.78 -8.97
C ILE A 148 -1.98 21.59 -9.67
N VAL A 149 -1.32 20.46 -9.46
CA VAL A 149 -0.03 20.13 -10.08
C VAL A 149 0.16 18.61 -10.12
N THR A 150 0.87 18.12 -11.12
CA THR A 150 1.31 16.72 -11.24
C THR A 150 2.74 16.71 -11.73
N GLY A 151 3.60 15.94 -11.07
CA GLY A 151 5.03 15.83 -11.42
C GLY A 151 5.75 14.84 -10.52
N THR A 152 7.08 14.80 -10.60
CA THR A 152 7.92 14.13 -9.62
C THR A 152 7.79 14.83 -8.25
N PRO A 153 8.10 14.17 -7.13
CA PRO A 153 8.08 14.82 -5.81
C PRO A 153 8.84 16.16 -5.80
N HIS A 154 10.01 16.20 -6.45
CA HIS A 154 10.85 17.39 -6.53
C HIS A 154 10.25 18.53 -7.38
N GLU A 155 9.58 18.22 -8.49
CA GLU A 155 8.87 19.23 -9.30
C GLU A 155 7.68 19.82 -8.55
N VAL A 156 6.93 18.95 -7.86
CA VAL A 156 5.75 19.35 -7.08
C VAL A 156 6.12 20.30 -5.95
N THR A 157 7.21 20.07 -5.23
CA THR A 157 7.64 20.93 -4.12
C THR A 157 8.07 22.35 -4.55
N ARG A 158 8.33 22.55 -5.85
CA ARG A 158 8.69 23.86 -6.43
C ARG A 158 7.50 24.61 -7.02
N TYR A 159 6.33 23.99 -7.07
CA TYR A 159 5.15 24.64 -7.65
C TYR A 159 4.64 25.77 -6.73
N PRO A 160 4.49 27.02 -7.23
CA PRO A 160 4.14 28.18 -6.43
C PRO A 160 2.64 28.15 -6.06
N HIS A 161 2.33 27.57 -4.91
CA HIS A 161 0.95 27.48 -4.41
C HIS A 161 0.95 27.44 -2.87
N PRO A 162 0.08 28.19 -2.16
CA PRO A 162 0.06 28.26 -0.70
C PRO A 162 -0.08 26.88 -0.03
N PHE A 163 -0.85 25.98 -0.61
CA PHE A 163 -0.97 24.60 -0.09
C PHE A 163 0.39 23.86 -0.15
N ILE A 164 1.12 24.01 -1.24
CA ILE A 164 2.45 23.36 -1.41
C ILE A 164 3.45 23.90 -0.38
N GLU A 165 3.49 25.22 -0.23
CA GLU A 165 4.37 25.87 0.75
C GLU A 165 4.06 25.38 2.17
N HIS A 166 2.80 25.34 2.55
CA HIS A 166 2.39 24.91 3.87
C HIS A 166 2.63 23.41 4.10
N PHE A 167 2.26 22.56 3.14
CA PHE A 167 2.26 21.11 3.30
C PHE A 167 3.66 20.49 3.12
N PHE A 168 4.38 20.89 2.06
CA PHE A 168 5.67 20.28 1.70
C PHE A 168 6.87 21.03 2.28
N LEU A 169 6.83 22.36 2.41
CA LEU A 169 7.97 23.17 2.84
C LEU A 169 7.92 23.55 4.32
N GLY A 170 6.85 23.19 5.03
CA GLY A 170 6.78 23.28 6.49
C GLY A 170 7.82 22.35 7.16
N GLU A 171 7.97 22.47 8.50
CA GLU A 171 9.00 21.72 9.27
C GLU A 171 8.96 20.18 9.01
N ARG A 172 7.77 19.59 8.84
CA ARG A 172 7.60 18.15 8.55
C ARG A 172 8.11 17.80 7.15
N GLY A 173 7.77 18.62 6.15
CA GLY A 173 8.20 18.41 4.79
C GLY A 173 9.72 18.52 4.60
N GLN A 174 10.35 19.47 5.28
CA GLN A 174 11.80 19.62 5.26
C GLN A 174 12.52 18.40 5.85
N ARG A 175 12.00 17.80 6.92
CA ARG A 175 12.54 16.56 7.49
C ARG A 175 12.40 15.37 6.54
N ALA A 176 11.24 15.20 5.92
CA ALA A 176 10.97 14.10 5.00
C ALA A 176 11.79 14.19 3.69
N MET A 177 12.17 15.40 3.25
CA MET A 177 13.01 15.62 2.07
C MET A 177 14.51 15.42 2.33
N ALA A 178 14.98 15.51 3.55
CA ALA A 178 16.42 15.44 3.88
C ALA A 178 17.13 14.18 3.36
N PRO A 179 16.56 12.96 3.44
CA PRO A 179 17.17 11.75 2.89
C PRO A 179 17.26 11.75 1.35
N VAL A 180 16.32 12.38 0.67
CA VAL A 180 16.24 12.43 -0.81
C VAL A 180 17.32 13.35 -1.37
N HIS A 181 17.63 14.44 -0.67
CA HIS A 181 18.66 15.40 -1.07
C HIS A 181 20.06 14.78 -1.05
N ASN A 182 20.35 13.94 -0.04
CA ASN A 182 21.62 13.25 0.08
C ASN A 182 21.84 12.17 -0.99
N ALA A 183 20.77 11.56 -1.51
CA ALA A 183 20.85 10.55 -2.56
C ALA A 183 21.07 11.14 -3.96
N VAL A 184 20.66 12.37 -4.21
CA VAL A 184 20.87 13.08 -5.50
C VAL A 184 22.30 13.61 -5.59
N THR A 185 22.82 14.20 -4.53
CA THR A 185 24.22 14.73 -4.50
C THR A 185 25.27 13.62 -4.57
N ALA A 186 24.96 12.40 -4.12
CA ALA A 186 25.88 11.26 -4.20
C ALA A 186 25.96 10.61 -5.61
N LYS A 187 25.07 10.97 -6.54
CA LYS A 187 25.10 10.49 -7.95
C LYS A 187 25.77 11.47 -8.92
N GLU A 188 26.03 12.69 -8.48
CA GLU A 188 26.68 13.74 -9.28
C GLU A 188 28.17 13.93 -8.88
N SER A 189 28.69 13.12 -7.97
CA SER A 189 30.11 13.06 -7.57
C SER A 189 30.73 11.75 -8.05
#